data_4b05df3c20f6762e970abe3a68419eff
#
_entry.id   4b05df3c20f6762e970abe3a68419eff
#
_cell.length_a   1.000
_cell.length_b   1.000
_cell.length_c   1.000
_cell.angle_alpha   90.00
_cell.angle_beta   90.00
_cell.angle_gamma   90.00
#
_symmetry.space_group_name_H-M   'P 1'
#
loop_
_entity.id
_entity.type
_entity.pdbx_description
1 polymer ?
#
loop_
_entity_poly.entity_id
_entity_poly.type
_entity_poly.pdbx_seq_one_letter_code
_entity_poly.pdbx_strand_id
1 'polypeptide(L)'
;NKQKIKKSNFEIKIKRDDLNYKKTFHLEEFLLPKKIIFSDLLLTTTNLLKRNVDELEYLYIENFEPFFMNSYFREYYIDLSGDIRLTIDRKQKFYDAHPMIFNYVKNNDIIIELKFKSKISYNNFVIKSNLAQNSKFTNGINSLFNLL
;
A
#
# COMPACT_ATOMS: atom_id res chain seq x y z
N ASN A 1 -20.07 15.85 -6.00
CA ASN A 1 -18.65 16.02 -6.31
C ASN A 1 -17.95 14.67 -6.23
N LYS A 2 -17.43 14.19 -7.38
CA LYS A 2 -16.66 12.94 -7.51
C LYS A 2 -15.21 13.26 -7.84
N GLN A 3 -14.27 12.44 -7.38
CA GLN A 3 -12.86 12.51 -7.72
C GLN A 3 -12.54 11.41 -8.73
N LYS A 4 -11.85 11.78 -9.82
CA LYS A 4 -11.39 10.81 -10.81
C LYS A 4 -10.06 10.21 -10.35
N ILE A 5 -10.01 8.88 -10.25
CA ILE A 5 -8.80 8.11 -10.01
C ILE A 5 -8.26 7.64 -11.36
N LYS A 6 -7.13 8.19 -11.76
CA LYS A 6 -6.56 7.96 -13.10
C LYS A 6 -5.63 6.76 -13.17
N LYS A 7 -4.98 6.42 -12.05
CA LYS A 7 -4.04 5.30 -11.97
C LYS A 7 -4.23 4.58 -10.66
N SER A 8 -4.58 3.32 -10.75
CA SER A 8 -4.68 2.44 -9.59
C SER A 8 -4.19 1.05 -9.97
N ASN A 9 -3.64 0.37 -8.99
CA ASN A 9 -3.16 -0.99 -9.14
C ASN A 9 -3.74 -1.83 -8.01
N PHE A 10 -4.14 -3.04 -8.35
CA PHE A 10 -4.33 -4.09 -7.38
C PHE A 10 -3.07 -4.97 -7.36
N GLU A 11 -2.55 -5.27 -6.18
CA GLU A 11 -1.31 -6.04 -6.03
C GLU A 11 -1.54 -7.23 -5.11
N ILE A 12 -1.24 -8.42 -5.60
CA ILE A 12 -1.12 -9.62 -4.78
C ILE A 12 0.35 -9.77 -4.40
N LYS A 13 0.62 -9.86 -3.11
CA LYS A 13 1.98 -10.09 -2.59
C LYS A 13 1.95 -11.35 -1.73
N ILE A 14 2.68 -12.37 -2.16
CA ILE A 14 2.84 -13.60 -1.42
C ILE A 14 4.29 -13.69 -0.97
N LYS A 15 4.48 -13.84 0.33
CA LYS A 15 5.80 -14.08 0.92
C LYS A 15 5.79 -15.48 1.50
N ARG A 16 6.67 -16.34 1.00
CA ARG A 16 6.88 -17.69 1.51
C ARG A 16 8.37 -17.93 1.61
N ASP A 17 8.85 -18.05 2.83
CA ASP A 17 10.28 -18.19 3.15
C ASP A 17 11.08 -17.04 2.50
N ASP A 18 12.05 -17.37 1.64
CA ASP A 18 12.87 -16.41 0.90
C ASP A 18 12.25 -15.99 -0.44
N LEU A 19 11.12 -16.60 -0.82
CA LEU A 19 10.43 -16.29 -2.08
C LEU A 19 9.41 -15.17 -1.88
N ASN A 20 9.59 -14.12 -2.66
CA ASN A 20 8.63 -13.02 -2.74
C ASN A 20 7.99 -13.03 -4.12
N TYR A 21 6.70 -13.31 -4.16
CA TYR A 21 5.91 -13.20 -5.38
C TYR A 21 5.08 -11.93 -5.33
N LYS A 22 5.08 -11.19 -6.42
CA LYS A 22 4.25 -10.00 -6.59
C LYS A 22 3.60 -10.03 -7.98
N LYS A 23 2.27 -10.02 -8.01
CA LYS A 23 1.49 -9.82 -9.23
C LYS A 23 0.75 -8.49 -9.14
N THR A 24 0.78 -7.72 -10.21
CA THR A 24 0.17 -6.39 -10.27
C THR A 24 -0.85 -6.36 -11.41
N PHE A 25 -2.07 -5.93 -11.11
CA PHE A 25 -3.13 -5.68 -12.06
C PHE A 25 -3.36 -4.19 -12.16
N HIS A 26 -3.34 -3.66 -13.38
CA HIS A 26 -3.68 -2.27 -13.65
C HIS A 26 -5.20 -2.14 -13.72
N LEU A 27 -5.77 -1.34 -12.84
CA LEU A 27 -7.21 -1.10 -12.85
C LEU A 27 -7.54 0.09 -13.75
N GLU A 28 -8.70 0.00 -14.39
CA GLU A 28 -9.25 1.10 -15.19
C GLU A 28 -9.50 2.35 -14.34
N GLU A 29 -9.62 3.49 -15.02
CA GLU A 29 -10.01 4.74 -14.37
C GLU A 29 -11.41 4.64 -13.77
N PHE A 30 -11.59 5.15 -12.57
CA PHE A 30 -12.89 5.16 -11.91
C PHE A 30 -13.14 6.44 -11.12
N LEU A 31 -14.41 6.64 -10.76
CA LEU A 31 -14.85 7.80 -10.01
C LEU A 31 -15.14 7.40 -8.56
N LEU A 32 -14.55 8.10 -7.61
CA LEU A 32 -14.87 7.98 -6.19
C LEU A 32 -15.63 9.21 -5.71
N PRO A 33 -16.63 9.04 -4.82
CA PRO A 33 -17.23 10.15 -4.11
C PRO A 33 -16.16 10.88 -3.29
N LYS A 34 -16.23 12.20 -3.14
CA LYS A 34 -15.28 12.95 -2.28
C LYS A 34 -15.39 12.56 -0.81
N LYS A 35 -16.58 12.22 -0.37
CA LYS A 35 -16.80 11.56 0.95
C LYS A 35 -16.94 10.07 0.64
N ILE A 36 -15.86 9.33 0.87
CA ILE A 36 -15.83 7.90 0.63
C ILE A 36 -16.40 7.22 1.87
N ILE A 37 -17.49 6.50 1.69
CA ILE A 37 -17.93 5.49 2.64
C ILE A 37 -17.15 4.21 2.27
N PHE A 38 -16.59 3.53 3.25
CA PHE A 38 -15.75 2.36 3.00
C PHE A 38 -16.45 1.28 2.16
N SER A 39 -17.75 1.07 2.39
CA SER A 39 -18.57 0.16 1.59
C SER A 39 -18.62 0.51 0.09
N ASP A 40 -18.68 1.80 -0.23
CA ASP A 40 -18.69 2.25 -1.64
C ASP A 40 -17.33 2.01 -2.31
N LEU A 41 -16.24 2.22 -1.56
CA LEU A 41 -14.89 1.93 -2.04
C LEU A 41 -14.73 0.43 -2.27
N LEU A 42 -15.18 -0.40 -1.33
CA LEU A 42 -15.13 -1.85 -1.43
C LEU A 42 -15.91 -2.33 -2.66
N LEU A 43 -17.16 -1.93 -2.79
CA LEU A 43 -18.01 -2.31 -3.93
C LEU A 43 -17.38 -1.90 -5.27
N THR A 44 -16.87 -0.67 -5.35
CA THR A 44 -16.20 -0.18 -6.55
C THR A 44 -14.96 -1.00 -6.87
N THR A 45 -14.13 -1.30 -5.87
CA THR A 45 -12.90 -2.09 -6.04
C THR A 45 -13.22 -3.52 -6.45
N THR A 46 -14.20 -4.16 -5.82
CA THR A 46 -14.64 -5.52 -6.17
C THR A 46 -15.13 -5.62 -7.62
N ASN A 47 -15.94 -4.65 -8.06
CA ASN A 47 -16.40 -4.60 -9.44
C ASN A 47 -15.27 -4.39 -10.45
N LEU A 48 -14.28 -3.58 -10.10
CA LEU A 48 -13.09 -3.36 -10.93
C LEU A 48 -12.24 -4.62 -11.00
N LEU A 49 -12.02 -5.30 -9.88
CA LEU A 49 -11.27 -6.55 -9.84
C LEU A 49 -11.93 -7.62 -10.71
N LYS A 50 -13.23 -7.80 -10.58
CA LYS A 50 -14.00 -8.77 -11.39
C LYS A 50 -13.83 -8.56 -12.90
N ARG A 51 -13.58 -7.34 -13.35
CA ARG A 51 -13.37 -7.02 -14.77
C ARG A 51 -11.93 -7.14 -15.25
N ASN A 52 -10.96 -6.98 -14.35
CA ASN A 52 -9.55 -6.84 -14.70
C ASN A 52 -8.67 -8.03 -14.27
N VAL A 53 -9.24 -8.98 -13.54
CA VAL A 53 -8.56 -10.18 -13.02
C VAL A 53 -9.23 -11.39 -13.65
N ASP A 54 -8.47 -12.44 -13.95
CA ASP A 54 -9.06 -13.66 -14.48
C ASP A 54 -9.96 -14.34 -13.43
N GLU A 55 -10.86 -15.22 -13.90
CA GLU A 55 -11.89 -15.81 -13.07
C GLU A 55 -11.31 -16.64 -11.91
N LEU A 56 -10.25 -17.40 -12.16
CA LEU A 56 -9.62 -18.22 -11.13
C LEU A 56 -8.95 -17.36 -10.05
N GLU A 57 -8.26 -16.31 -10.44
CA GLU A 57 -7.65 -15.37 -9.51
C GLU A 57 -8.71 -14.61 -8.73
N TYR A 58 -9.82 -14.25 -9.38
CA TYR A 58 -10.91 -13.57 -8.71
C TYR A 58 -11.53 -14.45 -7.61
N LEU A 59 -11.73 -15.74 -7.85
CA LEU A 59 -12.22 -16.68 -6.83
C LEU A 59 -11.35 -16.75 -5.57
N TYR A 60 -10.03 -16.57 -5.71
CA TYR A 60 -9.15 -16.46 -4.55
C TYR A 60 -9.33 -15.14 -3.80
N ILE A 61 -9.60 -14.06 -4.53
CA ILE A 61 -9.65 -12.70 -3.96
C ILE A 61 -11.00 -12.40 -3.33
N GLU A 62 -12.10 -12.94 -3.87
CA GLU A 62 -13.47 -12.62 -3.43
C GLU A 62 -13.75 -12.93 -1.97
N ASN A 63 -12.96 -13.85 -1.38
CA ASN A 63 -13.07 -14.24 0.03
C ASN A 63 -12.22 -13.36 0.97
N PHE A 64 -11.44 -12.40 0.43
CA PHE A 64 -10.67 -11.48 1.27
C PHE A 64 -11.53 -10.28 1.67
N GLU A 65 -11.55 -10.03 2.97
CA GLU A 65 -12.15 -8.83 3.52
C GLU A 65 -11.11 -7.73 3.66
N PRO A 66 -11.44 -6.46 3.33
CA PRO A 66 -10.55 -5.35 3.59
C PRO A 66 -10.39 -5.17 5.08
N PHE A 67 -9.16 -5.15 5.54
CA PHE A 67 -8.84 -5.05 6.96
C PHE A 67 -8.70 -3.60 7.42
N PHE A 68 -8.01 -2.78 6.64
CA PHE A 68 -7.92 -1.34 6.89
C PHE A 68 -7.51 -0.60 5.61
N MET A 69 -7.69 0.70 5.61
CA MET A 69 -7.18 1.60 4.58
C MET A 69 -6.09 2.50 5.17
N ASN A 70 -5.06 2.77 4.40
CA ASN A 70 -4.06 3.77 4.76
C ASN A 70 -3.95 4.87 3.71
N SER A 71 -3.59 6.05 4.15
CA SER A 71 -3.21 7.17 3.29
C SER A 71 -1.92 7.81 3.80
N TYR A 72 -1.12 8.30 2.90
CA TYR A 72 0.14 8.98 3.21
C TYR A 72 0.55 9.89 2.06
N PHE A 73 1.41 10.83 2.35
CA PHE A 73 2.07 11.65 1.36
C PHE A 73 3.44 11.05 1.08
N ARG A 74 3.75 10.76 -0.22
CA ARG A 74 5.00 10.13 -0.65
C ARG A 74 5.78 11.00 -1.60
N GLU A 75 7.06 11.16 -1.30
CA GLU A 75 8.04 11.76 -2.19
C GLU A 75 8.94 10.65 -2.76
N TYR A 76 9.33 10.79 -4.03
CA TYR A 76 10.16 9.82 -4.74
C TYR A 76 11.46 10.48 -5.16
N TYR A 77 12.55 9.78 -4.91
CA TYR A 77 13.89 10.18 -5.32
C TYR A 77 14.60 8.99 -5.96
N ILE A 78 15.48 9.29 -6.92
CA ILE A 78 16.34 8.32 -7.57
C ILE A 78 17.74 8.94 -7.67
N ASP A 79 18.76 8.16 -7.45
CA ASP A 79 20.13 8.63 -7.64
C ASP A 79 20.48 8.78 -9.12
N LEU A 80 21.60 9.44 -9.43
CA LEU A 80 22.01 9.70 -10.83
C LEU A 80 22.26 8.43 -11.64
N SER A 81 22.67 7.34 -10.99
CA SER A 81 22.89 6.06 -11.65
C SER A 81 21.60 5.28 -11.91
N GLY A 82 20.52 5.61 -11.23
CA GLY A 82 19.26 4.87 -11.25
C GLY A 82 19.28 3.58 -10.45
N ASP A 83 20.31 3.36 -9.64
CA ASP A 83 20.50 2.12 -8.88
C ASP A 83 19.90 2.17 -7.47
N ILE A 84 19.71 3.37 -6.93
CA ILE A 84 19.14 3.58 -5.61
C ILE A 84 17.87 4.40 -5.74
N ARG A 85 16.78 3.86 -5.24
CA ARG A 85 15.51 4.57 -5.11
C ARG A 85 15.20 4.82 -3.64
N LEU A 86 14.86 6.06 -3.32
CA LEU A 86 14.46 6.49 -1.99
C LEU A 86 13.02 6.98 -2.04
N THR A 87 12.22 6.56 -1.09
CA THR A 87 10.88 7.13 -0.88
C THR A 87 10.77 7.64 0.55
N ILE A 88 10.09 8.77 0.71
CA ILE A 88 9.81 9.38 2.01
C ILE A 88 8.29 9.44 2.18
N ASP A 89 7.77 8.70 3.15
CA ASP A 89 6.35 8.69 3.51
C ASP A 89 6.13 9.54 4.76
N ARG A 90 5.16 10.45 4.66
CA ARG A 90 4.79 11.37 5.74
C ARG A 90 3.28 11.43 5.92
N LYS A 91 2.83 11.94 7.06
CA LYS A 91 1.41 12.20 7.36
C LYS A 91 0.55 10.94 7.17
N GLN A 92 1.03 9.82 7.69
CA GLN A 92 0.31 8.57 7.57
C GLN A 92 -0.97 8.59 8.40
N LYS A 93 -2.03 8.01 7.83
CA LYS A 93 -3.30 7.81 8.51
C LYS A 93 -3.74 6.39 8.23
N PHE A 94 -4.19 5.71 9.26
CA PHE A 94 -4.78 4.39 9.18
C PHE A 94 -6.26 4.49 9.54
N TYR A 95 -7.11 3.98 8.66
CA TYR A 95 -8.56 4.01 8.80
C TYR A 95 -9.03 2.58 9.03
N ASP A 96 -9.84 2.40 10.05
CA ASP A 96 -10.52 1.13 10.29
C ASP A 96 -11.46 0.82 9.12
N ALA A 97 -11.47 -0.45 8.69
CA ALA A 97 -12.37 -0.92 7.64
C ALA A 97 -13.80 -1.14 8.15
N HIS A 98 -14.02 -1.06 9.45
CA HIS A 98 -15.35 -1.25 10.01
C HIS A 98 -16.35 -0.21 9.47
N PRO A 99 -17.49 -0.64 8.88
CA PRO A 99 -18.34 0.24 8.07
C PRO A 99 -19.04 1.35 8.84
N MET A 100 -19.12 1.26 10.17
CA MET A 100 -19.90 2.21 10.98
C MET A 100 -19.07 3.33 11.61
N ILE A 101 -17.75 3.26 11.60
CA ILE A 101 -16.93 4.23 12.35
C ILE A 101 -15.81 4.73 11.46
N PHE A 102 -15.91 5.97 11.01
CA PHE A 102 -14.84 6.66 10.26
C PHE A 102 -13.75 7.14 11.23
N ASN A 103 -13.21 6.20 12.01
CA ASN A 103 -12.09 6.50 12.89
C ASN A 103 -10.77 6.31 12.13
N TYR A 104 -9.88 7.26 12.31
CA TYR A 104 -8.52 7.09 11.83
C TYR A 104 -7.52 7.46 12.92
N VAL A 105 -6.41 6.77 12.91
CA VAL A 105 -5.25 7.08 13.74
C VAL A 105 -4.18 7.72 12.85
N LYS A 106 -3.58 8.81 13.34
CA LYS A 106 -2.44 9.45 12.69
C LYS A 106 -1.15 8.81 13.20
N ASN A 107 -0.27 8.48 12.27
CA ASN A 107 1.12 8.21 12.59
C ASN A 107 1.97 9.38 12.10
N ASN A 108 2.71 10.00 13.01
CA ASN A 108 3.56 11.15 12.74
C ASN A 108 4.98 10.75 12.31
N ASP A 109 5.29 9.48 12.29
CA ASP A 109 6.60 8.99 11.86
C ASP A 109 6.86 9.33 10.39
N ILE A 110 8.11 9.63 10.11
CA ILE A 110 8.62 9.74 8.75
C ILE A 110 9.28 8.42 8.40
N ILE A 111 8.74 7.73 7.39
CA ILE A 111 9.30 6.48 6.94
C ILE A 111 10.13 6.72 5.68
N ILE A 112 11.40 6.37 5.76
CA ILE A 112 12.33 6.42 4.64
C ILE A 112 12.58 4.98 4.18
N GLU A 113 12.23 4.68 2.92
CA GLU A 113 12.47 3.38 2.31
C GLU A 113 13.54 3.51 1.23
N LEU A 114 14.59 2.71 1.34
CA LEU A 114 15.65 2.59 0.35
C LEU A 114 15.49 1.28 -0.41
N LYS A 115 15.56 1.34 -1.73
CA LYS A 115 15.55 0.17 -2.61
C LYS A 115 16.80 0.19 -3.49
N PHE A 116 17.56 -0.88 -3.41
CA PHE A 116 18.77 -1.08 -4.18
C PHE A 116 18.49 -2.03 -5.33
N LYS A 117 18.99 -1.72 -6.51
CA LYS A 117 18.86 -2.57 -7.69
C LYS A 117 19.72 -3.84 -7.58
N SER A 118 20.84 -3.74 -6.89
CA SER A 118 21.76 -4.84 -6.71
C SER A 118 22.38 -4.84 -5.30
N LYS A 119 22.97 -5.99 -4.91
CA LYS A 119 23.75 -6.10 -3.67
C LYS A 119 24.99 -5.22 -3.71
N ILE A 120 25.55 -4.97 -4.88
CA ILE A 120 26.73 -4.09 -5.05
C ILE A 120 26.33 -2.65 -4.71
N SER A 121 25.19 -2.17 -5.22
CA SER A 121 24.69 -0.82 -4.89
C SER A 121 24.45 -0.66 -3.40
N TYR A 122 23.95 -1.69 -2.72
CA TYR A 122 23.80 -1.69 -1.26
C TYR A 122 25.14 -1.61 -0.53
N ASN A 123 26.12 -2.40 -0.95
CA ASN A 123 27.45 -2.43 -0.30
C ASN A 123 28.21 -1.11 -0.46
N ASN A 124 27.98 -0.39 -1.55
CA ASN A 124 28.60 0.91 -1.85
C ASN A 124 27.88 2.09 -1.16
N PHE A 125 26.73 1.81 -0.53
CA PHE A 125 25.97 2.84 0.16
C PHE A 125 26.68 3.23 1.47
N VAL A 126 27.07 4.50 1.57
CA VAL A 126 27.95 4.99 2.65
C VAL A 126 27.22 5.17 3.99
N ILE A 127 25.91 5.40 3.97
CA ILE A 127 25.14 5.64 5.19
C ILE A 127 24.85 4.30 5.87
N LYS A 128 25.67 3.93 6.82
CA LYS A 128 25.41 2.78 7.70
C LYS A 128 24.49 3.21 8.84
N SER A 129 23.23 3.46 8.53
CA SER A 129 22.19 3.62 9.54
C SER A 129 21.67 2.24 9.98
N ASN A 130 21.18 2.15 11.21
CA ASN A 130 20.45 0.98 11.66
C ASN A 130 19.17 0.84 10.82
N LEU A 131 19.22 0.02 9.78
CA LEU A 131 18.06 -0.26 8.95
C LEU A 131 17.10 -1.14 9.72
N ALA A 132 15.89 -0.67 9.92
CA ALA A 132 14.80 -1.44 10.54
C ALA A 132 13.87 -1.99 9.47
N GLN A 133 13.35 -3.18 9.73
CA GLN A 133 12.26 -3.72 8.91
C GLN A 133 10.98 -2.96 9.23
N ASN A 134 10.37 -2.33 8.23
CA ASN A 134 9.13 -1.57 8.40
C ASN A 134 8.03 -2.17 7.54
N SER A 135 6.87 -2.44 8.14
CA SER A 135 5.67 -2.90 7.46
C SER A 135 4.51 -1.96 7.75
N LYS A 136 3.99 -1.30 6.71
CA LYS A 136 2.78 -0.47 6.85
C LYS A 136 1.58 -1.26 7.38
N PHE A 137 1.49 -2.53 7.05
CA PHE A 137 0.44 -3.41 7.56
C PHE A 137 0.56 -3.59 9.07
N THR A 138 1.74 -3.96 9.55
CA THR A 138 2.01 -4.12 10.99
C THR A 138 1.80 -2.80 11.74
N ASN A 139 2.30 -1.69 11.21
CA ASN A 139 2.10 -0.38 11.82
C ASN A 139 0.62 0.01 11.88
N GLY A 140 -0.14 -0.31 10.83
CA GLY A 140 -1.59 -0.06 10.80
C GLY A 140 -2.33 -0.84 11.86
N ILE A 141 -2.03 -2.14 12.00
CA ILE A 141 -2.61 -3.00 13.03
C ILE A 141 -2.27 -2.46 14.43
N ASN A 142 -1.00 -2.22 14.69
CA ASN A 142 -0.57 -1.71 16.00
C ASN A 142 -1.22 -0.37 16.34
N SER A 143 -1.32 0.51 15.36
CA SER A 143 -1.93 1.84 15.56
C SER A 143 -3.44 1.79 15.79
N LEU A 144 -4.16 0.92 15.08
CA LEU A 144 -5.62 0.84 15.17
C LEU A 144 -6.11 0.06 16.39
N PHE A 145 -5.36 -0.96 16.78
CA PHE A 145 -5.78 -1.88 17.83
C PHE A 145 -4.96 -1.78 19.12
N ASN A 146 -4.06 -0.80 19.24
CA ASN A 146 -3.21 -0.57 20.42
C ASN A 146 -2.49 -1.84 20.89
N LEU A 147 -1.95 -2.62 19.93
CA LEU A 147 -1.28 -3.89 20.18
C LEU A 147 0.21 -3.73 20.53
N LEU A 148 0.64 -2.58 21.07
CA LEU A 148 1.97 -2.30 21.59
C LEU A 148 1.92 -2.20 23.11
#